data_755ea305734d1afc6ed3debb06bd12d5
#
_entry.id   755ea305734d1afc6ed3debb06bd12d5
#
_cell.length_a   1.000
_cell.length_b   1.000
_cell.length_c   1.000
_cell.angle_alpha   90.00
_cell.angle_beta   90.00
_cell.angle_gamma   90.00
#
_symmetry.space_group_name_H-M   'P 1'
#
loop_
_entity.id
_entity.type
_entity.pdbx_description
1 polymer ?
#
loop_
_entity_poly.entity_id
_entity_poly.type
_entity_poly.pdbx_seq_one_letter_code
_entity_poly.pdbx_strand_id
1 'polypeptide(L)'
;MNILKLPAIALLSSVFIASVSADMSVAELTETTNLVMAGNKYVTLLGNQVKVGDEAPDFKVVTQSFSPVTLAEFKHKPVLISVVPSLDTGVCSIQTKRFNDEVANLPENVVMLTISNDLPFAQKRFCKTEKVESIKVLSDAVWRNFGHNYGLLIKDMGLLTRAIFIIDVDGKIAYKELVGNISQHPDYDTALTKLRSMSQIVKPSETTSEHSG
;
A
#
# COMPACT_ATOMS: atom_id res chain seq x y z
N MET A 1 20.59 8.02 -90.29
CA MET A 1 21.23 8.16 -88.99
C MET A 1 20.12 8.32 -87.94
N ASN A 2 19.58 7.19 -87.47
CA ASN A 2 18.39 7.13 -86.60
C ASN A 2 18.85 7.14 -85.14
N ILE A 3 18.45 8.19 -84.42
CA ILE A 3 18.68 8.31 -82.99
C ILE A 3 17.52 7.71 -82.23
N LEU A 4 17.75 6.60 -81.61
CA LEU A 4 16.80 5.87 -80.74
C LEU A 4 16.63 6.63 -79.44
N LYS A 5 15.42 7.17 -79.16
CA LYS A 5 15.08 7.76 -77.85
C LYS A 5 14.57 6.68 -76.92
N LEU A 6 15.31 6.42 -75.81
CA LEU A 6 14.83 5.59 -74.67
C LEU A 6 13.91 6.43 -73.75
N PRO A 7 12.79 5.87 -73.27
CA PRO A 7 11.99 6.54 -72.23
C PRO A 7 12.59 6.31 -70.85
N ALA A 8 12.68 7.38 -70.09
CA ALA A 8 13.04 7.32 -68.66
C ALA A 8 11.86 6.82 -67.86
N ILE A 9 12.03 5.65 -67.22
CA ILE A 9 11.05 5.11 -66.27
C ILE A 9 11.39 5.73 -64.90
N ALA A 10 10.49 6.62 -64.43
CA ALA A 10 10.55 7.17 -63.08
C ALA A 10 9.94 6.13 -62.10
N LEU A 11 10.78 5.48 -61.25
CA LEU A 11 10.29 4.70 -60.14
C LEU A 11 9.87 5.64 -59.01
N LEU A 12 8.56 5.80 -58.79
CA LEU A 12 8.01 6.38 -57.56
C LEU A 12 8.06 5.29 -56.44
N SER A 13 9.04 5.41 -55.57
CA SER A 13 9.05 4.65 -54.30
C SER A 13 8.15 5.34 -53.29
N SER A 14 6.93 4.84 -53.13
CA SER A 14 6.05 5.25 -52.04
C SER A 14 6.57 4.70 -50.69
N VAL A 15 7.14 5.60 -49.90
CA VAL A 15 7.49 5.30 -48.48
C VAL A 15 6.20 5.26 -47.69
N PHE A 16 5.74 4.06 -47.36
CA PHE A 16 4.68 3.85 -46.38
C PHE A 16 5.25 4.14 -44.98
N ILE A 17 4.98 5.32 -44.44
CA ILE A 17 5.23 5.62 -43.02
C ILE A 17 4.09 4.98 -42.25
N ALA A 18 4.32 3.79 -41.71
CA ALA A 18 3.44 3.19 -40.72
C ALA A 18 3.54 4.01 -39.44
N SER A 19 2.51 4.81 -39.15
CA SER A 19 2.35 5.46 -37.84
C SER A 19 2.10 4.37 -36.80
N VAL A 20 3.13 3.98 -36.06
CA VAL A 20 2.97 3.20 -34.84
C VAL A 20 2.39 4.14 -33.79
N SER A 21 1.08 4.19 -33.68
CA SER A 21 0.41 4.75 -32.52
C SER A 21 0.69 3.76 -31.38
N ALA A 22 1.66 4.08 -30.51
CA ALA A 22 1.81 3.42 -29.24
C ALA A 22 0.57 3.80 -28.42
N ASP A 23 -0.47 2.96 -28.50
CA ASP A 23 -1.59 3.00 -27.58
C ASP A 23 -1.05 2.62 -26.19
N MET A 24 -0.70 3.63 -25.40
CA MET A 24 -0.43 3.45 -23.97
C MET A 24 -1.78 3.23 -23.30
N SER A 25 -2.31 2.01 -23.41
CA SER A 25 -3.44 1.60 -22.57
C SER A 25 -2.96 1.65 -21.12
N VAL A 26 -3.34 2.71 -20.41
CA VAL A 26 -3.30 2.69 -18.95
C VAL A 26 -4.18 1.51 -18.53
N ALA A 27 -3.58 0.47 -17.96
CA ALA A 27 -4.33 -0.68 -17.48
C ALA A 27 -5.45 -0.15 -16.57
N GLU A 28 -6.71 -0.37 -17.01
CA GLU A 28 -7.87 0.11 -16.26
C GLU A 28 -7.92 -0.64 -14.94
N LEU A 29 -7.78 0.11 -13.84
CA LEU A 29 -7.81 -0.47 -12.50
C LEU A 29 -9.23 -0.96 -12.19
N THR A 30 -9.33 -2.10 -11.53
CA THR A 30 -10.62 -2.62 -11.04
C THR A 30 -11.29 -1.58 -10.14
N GLU A 31 -12.55 -1.25 -10.44
CA GLU A 31 -13.37 -0.34 -9.65
C GLU A 31 -14.28 -1.13 -8.70
N THR A 32 -14.32 -0.70 -7.44
CA THR A 32 -15.24 -1.24 -6.43
C THR A 32 -16.04 -0.10 -5.80
N THR A 33 -17.37 -0.22 -5.82
CA THR A 33 -18.29 0.81 -5.33
C THR A 33 -19.09 0.32 -4.12
N ASN A 34 -19.76 1.25 -3.42
CA ASN A 34 -20.72 0.95 -2.33
C ASN A 34 -20.12 0.26 -1.09
N LEU A 35 -18.80 0.33 -0.90
CA LEU A 35 -18.15 -0.20 0.30
C LEU A 35 -17.83 0.89 1.32
N VAL A 36 -17.45 2.08 0.87
CA VAL A 36 -16.94 3.15 1.73
C VAL A 36 -17.60 4.47 1.40
N MET A 37 -17.88 5.25 2.43
CA MET A 37 -18.43 6.59 2.33
C MET A 37 -17.37 7.65 2.70
N ALA A 38 -17.39 8.77 1.98
CA ALA A 38 -16.75 10.02 2.37
C ALA A 38 -17.86 11.05 2.63
N GLY A 39 -18.04 11.45 3.89
CA GLY A 39 -19.24 12.18 4.30
C GLY A 39 -20.52 11.35 4.07
N ASN A 40 -21.42 11.85 3.24
CA ASN A 40 -22.73 11.21 2.94
C ASN A 40 -22.78 10.53 1.56
N LYS A 41 -21.63 10.33 0.89
CA LYS A 41 -21.60 9.74 -0.45
C LYS A 41 -20.67 8.54 -0.48
N TYR A 42 -21.08 7.49 -1.19
CA TYR A 42 -20.20 6.39 -1.52
C TYR A 42 -19.09 6.86 -2.47
N VAL A 43 -17.87 6.38 -2.23
CA VAL A 43 -16.72 6.59 -3.11
C VAL A 43 -16.40 5.30 -3.86
N THR A 44 -15.75 5.45 -5.01
CA THR A 44 -15.23 4.33 -5.79
C THR A 44 -13.79 4.07 -5.37
N LEU A 45 -13.48 2.82 -5.05
CA LEU A 45 -12.12 2.38 -4.76
C LEU A 45 -11.51 1.77 -6.02
N LEU A 46 -10.23 2.07 -6.27
CA LEU A 46 -9.45 1.55 -7.37
C LEU A 46 -8.45 0.52 -6.87
N GLY A 47 -8.27 -0.56 -7.65
CA GLY A 47 -7.31 -1.63 -7.42
C GLY A 47 -7.94 -2.93 -6.98
N ASN A 48 -7.10 -3.90 -6.61
CA ASN A 48 -7.52 -5.27 -6.30
C ASN A 48 -7.93 -5.41 -4.84
N GLN A 49 -9.17 -5.82 -4.58
CA GLN A 49 -9.63 -6.09 -3.22
C GLN A 49 -9.03 -7.40 -2.69
N VAL A 50 -8.22 -7.28 -1.65
CA VAL A 50 -7.66 -8.44 -0.93
C VAL A 50 -8.62 -8.94 0.16
N LYS A 51 -8.49 -10.21 0.56
CA LYS A 51 -9.33 -10.86 1.58
C LYS A 51 -8.47 -11.52 2.66
N VAL A 52 -9.08 -11.79 3.81
CA VAL A 52 -8.45 -12.61 4.85
C VAL A 52 -8.18 -14.00 4.29
N GLY A 53 -6.96 -14.49 4.48
CA GLY A 53 -6.45 -15.76 3.95
C GLY A 53 -5.65 -15.64 2.65
N ASP A 54 -5.77 -14.52 1.92
CA ASP A 54 -4.95 -14.28 0.73
C ASP A 54 -3.47 -14.07 1.12
N GLU A 55 -2.57 -14.41 0.21
CA GLU A 55 -1.18 -13.93 0.27
C GLU A 55 -1.21 -12.40 0.21
N ALA A 56 -0.52 -11.73 1.13
CA ALA A 56 -0.43 -10.28 1.13
C ALA A 56 0.38 -9.80 -0.08
N PRO A 57 -0.20 -9.00 -0.99
CA PRO A 57 0.55 -8.47 -2.12
C PRO A 57 1.73 -7.65 -1.64
N ASP A 58 2.90 -7.81 -2.28
CA ASP A 58 4.02 -6.91 -2.03
C ASP A 58 3.65 -5.49 -2.43
N PHE A 59 4.29 -4.53 -1.78
CA PHE A 59 4.12 -3.11 -2.08
C PHE A 59 5.46 -2.39 -2.06
N LYS A 60 5.50 -1.24 -2.70
CA LYS A 60 6.64 -0.34 -2.69
C LYS A 60 6.18 1.06 -2.31
N VAL A 61 6.61 1.50 -1.13
CA VAL A 61 6.32 2.81 -0.55
C VAL A 61 7.63 3.51 -0.18
N VAL A 62 7.60 4.74 0.31
CA VAL A 62 8.82 5.44 0.72
C VAL A 62 8.76 5.93 2.16
N THR A 63 9.93 6.04 2.78
CA THR A 63 10.12 6.72 4.07
C THR A 63 10.01 8.24 3.91
N GLN A 64 10.08 8.96 5.04
CA GLN A 64 10.15 10.43 5.08
C GLN A 64 11.40 11.02 4.41
N SER A 65 12.42 10.19 4.11
CA SER A 65 13.63 10.54 3.37
C SER A 65 13.65 9.98 1.95
N PHE A 66 12.49 9.53 1.42
CA PHE A 66 12.33 8.93 0.10
C PHE A 66 13.07 7.59 -0.11
N SER A 67 13.53 6.94 0.96
CA SER A 67 14.08 5.58 0.86
C SER A 67 12.96 4.59 0.58
N PRO A 68 13.06 3.71 -0.44
CA PRO A 68 12.07 2.68 -0.72
C PRO A 68 11.93 1.71 0.45
N VAL A 69 10.71 1.23 0.69
CA VAL A 69 10.35 0.19 1.64
C VAL A 69 9.36 -0.76 0.97
N THR A 70 9.57 -2.06 1.14
CA THR A 70 8.69 -3.11 0.61
C THR A 70 8.19 -4.02 1.74
N LEU A 71 7.10 -4.77 1.51
CA LEU A 71 6.62 -5.75 2.47
C LEU A 71 7.68 -6.84 2.75
N ALA A 72 8.49 -7.17 1.75
CA ALA A 72 9.54 -8.18 1.87
C ALA A 72 10.57 -7.89 2.97
N GLU A 73 10.74 -6.63 3.40
CA GLU A 73 11.63 -6.25 4.50
C GLU A 73 11.14 -6.73 5.87
N PHE A 74 9.86 -7.10 5.97
CA PHE A 74 9.21 -7.50 7.23
C PHE A 74 8.86 -9.00 7.26
N LYS A 75 9.45 -9.81 6.38
CA LYS A 75 9.23 -11.27 6.35
C LYS A 75 9.43 -11.90 7.73
N HIS A 76 8.59 -12.89 8.01
CA HIS A 76 8.61 -13.67 9.27
C HIS A 76 8.29 -12.85 10.52
N LYS A 77 7.66 -11.70 10.36
CA LYS A 77 7.17 -10.87 11.47
C LYS A 77 5.68 -10.60 11.29
N PRO A 78 4.90 -10.58 12.37
CA PRO A 78 3.54 -10.04 12.28
C PRO A 78 3.61 -8.54 11.95
N VAL A 79 2.85 -8.10 10.95
CA VAL A 79 2.82 -6.70 10.50
C VAL A 79 1.41 -6.16 10.61
N LEU A 80 1.21 -5.11 11.40
CA LEU A 80 -0.02 -4.32 11.36
C LEU A 80 0.20 -3.12 10.43
N ILE A 81 -0.69 -2.96 9.45
CA ILE A 81 -0.73 -1.81 8.55
C ILE A 81 -1.97 -0.98 8.86
N SER A 82 -1.75 0.22 9.39
CA SER A 82 -2.76 1.26 9.61
C SER A 82 -2.80 2.16 8.39
N VAL A 83 -3.93 2.16 7.67
CA VAL A 83 -4.11 2.98 6.46
C VAL A 83 -4.98 4.17 6.79
N VAL A 84 -4.52 5.36 6.43
CA VAL A 84 -5.22 6.61 6.69
C VAL A 84 -5.33 7.47 5.42
N PRO A 85 -6.45 8.18 5.21
CA PRO A 85 -6.61 9.12 4.10
C PRO A 85 -5.55 10.23 4.08
N SER A 86 -5.38 10.95 5.19
CA SER A 86 -4.35 11.98 5.34
C SER A 86 -4.09 12.32 6.80
N LEU A 87 -2.82 12.39 7.19
CA LEU A 87 -2.36 12.73 8.53
C LEU A 87 -2.76 14.15 8.97
N ASP A 88 -3.07 15.01 8.01
CA ASP A 88 -3.53 16.39 8.27
C ASP A 88 -5.00 16.45 8.78
N THR A 89 -5.68 15.30 8.97
CA THR A 89 -7.04 15.22 9.48
C THR A 89 -7.09 14.67 10.90
N GLY A 90 -8.05 15.16 11.72
CA GLY A 90 -8.13 14.82 13.14
C GLY A 90 -8.22 13.33 13.44
N VAL A 91 -9.10 12.57 12.75
CA VAL A 91 -9.28 11.13 12.97
C VAL A 91 -8.00 10.35 12.58
N CYS A 92 -7.33 10.73 11.50
CA CYS A 92 -6.09 10.08 11.06
C CYS A 92 -4.94 10.33 12.03
N SER A 93 -4.83 11.57 12.54
CA SER A 93 -3.84 11.92 13.57
C SER A 93 -4.05 11.10 14.84
N ILE A 94 -5.30 11.02 15.33
CA ILE A 94 -5.63 10.22 16.51
C ILE A 94 -5.32 8.74 16.29
N GLN A 95 -5.71 8.17 15.13
CA GLN A 95 -5.41 6.78 14.79
C GLN A 95 -3.91 6.49 14.81
N THR A 96 -3.12 7.33 14.18
CA THR A 96 -1.66 7.14 14.09
C THR A 96 -1.00 7.26 15.46
N LYS A 97 -1.41 8.24 16.27
CA LYS A 97 -0.89 8.40 17.65
C LYS A 97 -1.27 7.21 18.53
N ARG A 98 -2.53 6.73 18.47
CA ARG A 98 -2.94 5.57 19.26
C ARG A 98 -2.10 4.33 18.93
N PHE A 99 -1.88 4.03 17.66
CA PHE A 99 -1.01 2.92 17.29
C PHE A 99 0.46 3.16 17.66
N ASN A 100 0.95 4.39 17.58
CA ASN A 100 2.31 4.74 18.04
C ASN A 100 2.50 4.42 19.52
N ASP A 101 1.53 4.75 20.36
CA ASP A 101 1.58 4.53 21.80
C ASP A 101 1.47 3.04 22.17
N GLU A 102 0.76 2.25 21.36
CA GLU A 102 0.61 0.81 21.58
C GLU A 102 1.86 0.00 21.23
N VAL A 103 2.78 0.52 20.41
CA VAL A 103 4.02 -0.20 20.04
C VAL A 103 4.81 -0.63 21.27
N ALA A 104 4.88 0.22 22.30
CA ALA A 104 5.60 -0.07 23.53
C ALA A 104 5.02 -1.26 24.33
N ASN A 105 3.77 -1.63 24.08
CA ASN A 105 3.04 -2.71 24.73
C ASN A 105 3.06 -4.02 23.93
N LEU A 106 3.82 -4.07 22.82
CA LEU A 106 3.90 -5.20 21.90
C LEU A 106 5.29 -5.84 21.96
N PRO A 107 5.40 -7.15 21.63
CA PRO A 107 6.69 -7.80 21.46
C PRO A 107 7.54 -7.16 20.38
N GLU A 108 8.87 -7.14 20.55
CA GLU A 108 9.83 -6.51 19.62
C GLU A 108 9.79 -7.07 18.18
N ASN A 109 9.30 -8.29 18.00
CA ASN A 109 9.17 -8.92 16.68
C ASN A 109 7.94 -8.42 15.88
N VAL A 110 7.07 -7.61 16.48
CA VAL A 110 5.89 -7.03 15.81
C VAL A 110 6.29 -5.75 15.08
N VAL A 111 5.81 -5.59 13.87
CA VAL A 111 5.99 -4.38 13.07
C VAL A 111 4.66 -3.64 12.94
N MET A 112 4.68 -2.34 13.17
CA MET A 112 3.51 -1.48 12.92
C MET A 112 3.87 -0.38 11.94
N LEU A 113 3.04 -0.25 10.92
CA LEU A 113 3.18 0.73 9.83
C LEU A 113 1.93 1.62 9.78
N THR A 114 2.11 2.92 9.51
CA THR A 114 1.04 3.79 9.01
C THR A 114 1.36 4.17 7.57
N ILE A 115 0.41 3.97 6.66
CA ILE A 115 0.56 4.30 5.23
C ILE A 115 -0.51 5.31 4.82
N SER A 116 -0.09 6.36 4.13
CA SER A 116 -0.96 7.36 3.51
C SER A 116 -0.39 7.86 2.18
N ASN A 117 -1.19 8.60 1.41
CA ASN A 117 -0.71 9.29 0.20
C ASN A 117 -0.16 10.69 0.51
N ASP A 118 -0.01 11.06 1.79
CA ASP A 118 0.68 12.30 2.15
C ASP A 118 2.12 12.27 1.63
N LEU A 119 2.60 13.42 1.17
CA LEU A 119 3.99 13.55 0.75
C LEU A 119 4.95 13.30 1.92
N PRO A 120 6.12 12.71 1.70
CA PRO A 120 7.13 12.45 2.75
C PRO A 120 7.47 13.66 3.60
N PHE A 121 7.46 14.87 3.02
CA PHE A 121 7.68 16.12 3.74
C PHE A 121 6.56 16.42 4.76
N ALA A 122 5.31 16.20 4.39
CA ALA A 122 4.16 16.37 5.27
C ALA A 122 4.19 15.34 6.40
N GLN A 123 4.47 14.08 6.09
CA GLN A 123 4.63 13.01 7.08
C GLN A 123 5.76 13.33 8.08
N LYS A 124 6.91 13.83 7.60
CA LYS A 124 8.02 14.23 8.46
C LYS A 124 7.63 15.36 9.42
N ARG A 125 6.91 16.37 8.93
CA ARG A 125 6.40 17.47 9.75
C ARG A 125 5.42 16.95 10.81
N PHE A 126 4.45 16.12 10.40
CA PHE A 126 3.48 15.50 11.29
C PHE A 126 4.16 14.71 12.41
N CYS A 127 5.04 13.77 12.07
CA CYS A 127 5.74 12.94 13.05
C CYS A 127 6.53 13.77 14.06
N LYS A 128 7.22 14.82 13.60
CA LYS A 128 7.93 15.74 14.50
C LYS A 128 7.00 16.49 15.43
N THR A 129 5.88 17.02 14.91
CA THR A 129 4.94 17.85 15.70
C THR A 129 4.17 17.00 16.70
N GLU A 130 3.69 15.81 16.28
CA GLU A 130 2.86 14.93 17.09
C GLU A 130 3.67 13.90 17.91
N LYS A 131 5.01 13.94 17.84
CA LYS A 131 5.93 13.02 18.53
C LYS A 131 5.67 11.54 18.21
N VAL A 132 5.41 11.26 16.94
CA VAL A 132 5.23 9.90 16.42
C VAL A 132 6.59 9.33 16.03
N GLU A 133 7.15 8.44 16.88
CA GLU A 133 8.52 7.93 16.76
C GLU A 133 8.60 6.41 16.76
N SER A 134 7.61 5.72 17.33
CA SER A 134 7.63 4.26 17.52
C SER A 134 7.08 3.49 16.32
N ILE A 135 6.09 4.05 15.61
CA ILE A 135 5.51 3.46 14.40
C ILE A 135 6.20 3.99 13.15
N LYS A 136 6.38 3.15 12.13
CA LYS A 136 6.92 3.59 10.83
C LYS A 136 5.82 4.26 10.01
N VAL A 137 5.97 5.54 9.70
CA VAL A 137 5.05 6.29 8.82
C VAL A 137 5.64 6.34 7.41
N LEU A 138 4.90 5.81 6.44
CA LEU A 138 5.35 5.56 5.06
C LEU A 138 4.39 6.21 4.06
N SER A 139 4.93 6.68 2.94
CA SER A 139 4.18 7.35 1.89
C SER A 139 4.02 6.48 0.65
N ASP A 140 2.78 6.31 0.19
CA ASP A 140 2.45 5.67 -1.09
C ASP A 140 2.36 6.68 -2.25
N ALA A 141 2.69 7.96 -2.01
CA ALA A 141 2.51 9.03 -2.98
C ALA A 141 3.34 8.86 -4.25
N VAL A 142 4.50 8.18 -4.17
CA VAL A 142 5.46 8.07 -5.29
C VAL A 142 4.93 7.14 -6.39
N TRP A 143 4.50 5.93 -6.01
CA TRP A 143 4.09 4.91 -6.98
C TRP A 143 2.62 4.51 -6.86
N ARG A 144 1.96 4.85 -5.75
CA ARG A 144 0.59 4.42 -5.41
C ARG A 144 0.41 2.90 -5.48
N ASN A 145 1.50 2.19 -5.31
CA ASN A 145 1.58 0.76 -5.49
C ASN A 145 0.82 0.00 -4.40
N PHE A 146 0.92 0.46 -3.14
CA PHE A 146 0.15 -0.10 -2.04
C PHE A 146 -1.35 0.10 -2.24
N GLY A 147 -1.77 1.33 -2.55
CA GLY A 147 -3.19 1.64 -2.79
C GLY A 147 -3.81 0.79 -3.90
N HIS A 148 -3.07 0.57 -5.00
CA HIS A 148 -3.52 -0.28 -6.11
C HIS A 148 -3.57 -1.76 -5.73
N ASN A 149 -2.53 -2.29 -5.10
CA ASN A 149 -2.41 -3.71 -4.79
C ASN A 149 -3.40 -4.17 -3.72
N TYR A 150 -3.85 -3.25 -2.86
CA TYR A 150 -4.78 -3.52 -1.78
C TYR A 150 -6.21 -2.98 -2.03
N GLY A 151 -6.44 -2.36 -3.20
CA GLY A 151 -7.76 -1.83 -3.59
C GLY A 151 -8.25 -0.68 -2.73
N LEU A 152 -7.36 0.23 -2.33
CA LEU A 152 -7.64 1.25 -1.32
C LEU A 152 -7.62 2.68 -1.86
N LEU A 153 -7.22 2.88 -3.12
CA LEU A 153 -7.13 4.21 -3.69
C LEU A 153 -8.54 4.75 -4.00
N ILE A 154 -8.88 5.90 -3.44
CA ILE A 154 -10.17 6.56 -3.73
C ILE A 154 -10.06 7.27 -5.07
N LYS A 155 -10.93 6.88 -6.02
CA LYS A 155 -11.03 7.48 -7.35
C LYS A 155 -11.28 8.99 -7.24
N ASP A 156 -10.61 9.77 -8.06
CA ASP A 156 -10.74 11.24 -8.19
C ASP A 156 -10.36 12.04 -6.91
N MET A 157 -9.95 11.37 -5.83
CA MET A 157 -9.46 12.05 -4.63
C MET A 157 -7.94 11.88 -4.43
N GLY A 158 -7.35 10.81 -4.97
CA GLY A 158 -5.94 10.53 -4.81
C GLY A 158 -5.53 10.15 -3.38
N LEU A 159 -6.49 9.91 -2.50
CA LEU A 159 -6.31 9.49 -1.11
C LEU A 159 -6.47 7.98 -1.00
N LEU A 160 -5.88 7.40 0.06
CA LEU A 160 -6.23 6.04 0.47
C LEU A 160 -7.50 6.08 1.33
N THR A 161 -8.32 5.02 1.27
CA THR A 161 -9.40 4.84 2.23
C THR A 161 -8.85 4.38 3.58
N ARG A 162 -9.66 4.46 4.63
CA ARG A 162 -9.27 4.00 5.96
C ARG A 162 -9.43 2.49 6.07
N ALA A 163 -8.35 1.81 6.47
CA ALA A 163 -8.34 0.37 6.66
C ALA A 163 -7.30 -0.07 7.69
N ILE A 164 -7.46 -1.27 8.23
CA ILE A 164 -6.45 -1.98 9.02
C ILE A 164 -6.22 -3.34 8.36
N PHE A 165 -4.96 -3.72 8.23
CA PHE A 165 -4.55 -5.08 7.87
C PHE A 165 -3.61 -5.63 8.92
N ILE A 166 -3.67 -6.94 9.15
CA ILE A 166 -2.61 -7.66 9.85
C ILE A 166 -2.15 -8.78 8.93
N ILE A 167 -0.85 -8.82 8.71
CA ILE A 167 -0.18 -9.86 7.93
C ILE A 167 0.56 -10.74 8.93
N ASP A 168 0.40 -12.05 8.82
CA ASP A 168 1.05 -13.02 9.69
C ASP A 168 2.49 -13.32 9.28
N VAL A 169 3.15 -14.18 10.04
CA VAL A 169 4.56 -14.58 9.81
C VAL A 169 4.77 -15.36 8.52
N ASP A 170 3.69 -15.95 7.96
CA ASP A 170 3.68 -16.69 6.71
C ASP A 170 3.38 -15.79 5.50
N GLY A 171 3.14 -14.49 5.74
CA GLY A 171 2.85 -13.51 4.70
C GLY A 171 1.38 -13.47 4.27
N LYS A 172 0.46 -14.06 5.04
CA LYS A 172 -0.97 -14.04 4.73
C LYS A 172 -1.71 -12.95 5.48
N ILE A 173 -2.77 -12.43 4.87
CA ILE A 173 -3.68 -11.48 5.51
C ILE A 173 -4.49 -12.21 6.57
N ALA A 174 -4.16 -12.01 7.83
CA ALA A 174 -4.83 -12.62 8.99
C ALA A 174 -5.97 -11.78 9.56
N TYR A 175 -6.02 -10.49 9.22
CA TYR A 175 -7.08 -9.56 9.58
C TYR A 175 -7.21 -8.47 8.52
N LYS A 176 -8.44 -8.08 8.22
CA LYS A 176 -8.77 -6.93 7.39
C LYS A 176 -9.98 -6.23 7.96
N GLU A 177 -9.87 -4.93 8.13
CA GLU A 177 -11.00 -4.02 8.35
C GLU A 177 -10.96 -2.93 7.29
N LEU A 178 -12.05 -2.77 6.54
CA LEU A 178 -12.29 -1.63 5.68
C LEU A 178 -13.34 -0.77 6.37
N VAL A 179 -12.95 0.41 6.85
CA VAL A 179 -13.85 1.28 7.62
C VAL A 179 -14.91 1.88 6.67
N GLY A 180 -16.17 1.59 6.93
CA GLY A 180 -17.30 1.96 6.06
C GLY A 180 -17.50 3.46 5.85
N ASN A 181 -16.91 4.31 6.69
CA ASN A 181 -16.84 5.77 6.49
C ASN A 181 -15.47 6.27 6.89
N ILE A 182 -14.78 6.97 5.96
CA ILE A 182 -13.41 7.47 6.18
C ILE A 182 -13.27 8.43 7.36
N SER A 183 -14.38 9.01 7.85
CA SER A 183 -14.43 9.91 9.01
C SER A 183 -14.62 9.20 10.35
N GLN A 184 -14.77 7.87 10.35
CA GLN A 184 -14.93 7.07 11.56
C GLN A 184 -13.61 6.41 11.95
N HIS A 185 -13.48 6.06 13.23
CA HIS A 185 -12.35 5.28 13.72
C HIS A 185 -12.50 3.80 13.35
N PRO A 186 -11.37 3.07 13.17
CA PRO A 186 -11.40 1.62 13.09
C PRO A 186 -11.64 0.99 14.48
N ASP A 187 -11.90 -0.31 14.52
CA ASP A 187 -11.93 -1.11 15.74
C ASP A 187 -10.50 -1.43 16.19
N TYR A 188 -9.93 -0.51 16.97
CA TYR A 188 -8.57 -0.64 17.50
C TYR A 188 -8.39 -1.90 18.37
N ASP A 189 -9.38 -2.20 19.23
CA ASP A 189 -9.25 -3.23 20.23
C ASP A 189 -9.29 -4.62 19.61
N THR A 190 -10.15 -4.82 18.60
CA THR A 190 -10.16 -6.06 17.80
C THR A 190 -8.85 -6.25 17.06
N ALA A 191 -8.34 -5.22 16.37
CA ALA A 191 -7.08 -5.29 15.63
C ALA A 191 -5.90 -5.60 16.55
N LEU A 192 -5.77 -4.88 17.68
CA LEU A 192 -4.68 -5.10 18.65
C LEU A 192 -4.75 -6.45 19.34
N THR A 193 -5.95 -6.93 19.69
CA THR A 193 -6.16 -8.26 20.25
C THR A 193 -5.71 -9.34 19.27
N LYS A 194 -6.10 -9.20 17.99
CA LYS A 194 -5.66 -10.14 16.95
C LYS A 194 -4.14 -10.13 16.78
N LEU A 195 -3.52 -8.96 16.75
CA LEU A 195 -2.06 -8.82 16.64
C LEU A 195 -1.32 -9.49 17.81
N ARG A 196 -1.78 -9.25 19.04
CA ARG A 196 -1.20 -9.84 20.24
C ARG A 196 -1.30 -11.36 20.24
N SER A 197 -2.42 -11.93 19.79
CA SER A 197 -2.59 -13.38 19.71
C SER A 197 -1.58 -14.05 18.76
N MET A 198 -1.17 -13.35 17.72
CA MET A 198 -0.23 -13.87 16.72
C MET A 198 1.23 -13.76 17.18
N SER A 199 1.56 -12.71 17.95
CA SER A 199 2.90 -12.50 18.46
C SER A 199 3.33 -13.51 19.54
N GLN A 200 2.36 -14.13 20.22
CA GLN A 200 2.63 -15.15 21.24
C GLN A 200 2.95 -16.54 20.66
N ILE A 201 2.59 -16.78 19.40
CA ILE A 201 2.79 -18.08 18.72
C ILE A 201 4.26 -18.27 18.30
N VAL A 202 5.05 -17.20 18.23
CA VAL A 202 6.46 -17.20 17.82
C VAL A 202 7.39 -17.34 19.03
N LYS A 203 7.16 -18.32 19.95
CA LYS A 203 8.21 -18.74 20.87
C LYS A 203 9.10 -19.75 20.12
N PRO A 204 10.44 -19.53 20.02
CA PRO A 204 11.33 -20.60 19.58
C PRO A 204 11.20 -21.76 20.56
N SER A 205 11.05 -22.97 20.05
CA SER A 205 11.24 -24.18 20.84
C SER A 205 12.64 -24.14 21.46
N GLU A 206 12.74 -24.00 22.78
CA GLU A 206 13.97 -24.24 23.50
C GLU A 206 14.40 -25.67 23.18
N THR A 207 15.46 -25.79 22.41
CA THR A 207 16.15 -27.03 22.18
C THR A 207 16.80 -27.40 23.54
N THR A 208 16.16 -28.27 24.29
CA THR A 208 16.73 -28.93 25.45
C THR A 208 17.91 -29.74 24.93
N SER A 209 19.12 -29.19 25.02
CA SER A 209 20.34 -29.98 24.93
C SER A 209 20.47 -30.79 26.23
N GLU A 210 19.92 -32.01 26.24
CA GLU A 210 20.33 -33.01 27.21
C GLU A 210 21.80 -33.35 26.94
N HIS A 211 22.61 -32.85 27.82
CA HIS A 211 24.00 -33.29 27.94
C HIS A 211 23.95 -34.56 28.78
N SER A 212 23.99 -35.71 28.11
CA SER A 212 24.32 -36.98 28.76
C SER A 212 25.82 -37.01 28.96
N GLY A 213 26.24 -36.99 30.21
CA GLY A 213 27.62 -37.27 30.67
C GLY A 213 28.01 -38.75 30.54
#